data_721da68946b053f848dc31721b8e0005
#
_entry.id   721da68946b053f848dc31721b8e0005
#
_cell.length_a   1.000
_cell.length_b   1.000
_cell.length_c   1.000
_cell.angle_alpha   90.00
_cell.angle_beta   90.00
_cell.angle_gamma   90.00
#
_symmetry.space_group_name_H-M   'P 1'
#
loop_
_entity.id
_entity.type
_entity.pdbx_description
1 polymer ?
#
loop_
_entity_poly.entity_id
_entity_poly.type
_entity_poly.pdbx_seq_one_letter_code
_entity_poly.pdbx_strand_id
1 'polypeptide(L)'
;MEGALIGSGQRLWIYDSPVSHKYGMLKPALMRRYNHLFDLAEKAVAAEPDFLKRVQRARLPIQYSELEIARTETEKDLVDINKKLDLFEERVKEFQVPTLNERSNSPVDYCKLYRERYMPQKEKSLALGAKVTYLIPPTGKYAALGKNALVDGLFGGATFVDSWIGWEGTDGAFVIDLGEAKEIHSVETDFLHQIGAWILFPLKVVYSYAEDGEHYTHWKTIDLPEERTGEVKFRGVKAESAEPIKTRYVKVEVTGTKECPTWHYGVGHPSWFFIDEVIIK
;
A
#
# COMPACT_ATOMS: atom_id res chain seq x y z
N MET A 1 -25.15 -4.41 7.78
CA MET A 1 -23.97 -5.01 7.11
C MET A 1 -24.15 -6.48 6.76
N GLU A 2 -24.64 -7.32 7.65
CA GLU A 2 -24.84 -8.76 7.41
C GLU A 2 -25.62 -9.07 6.12
N GLY A 3 -26.80 -8.45 5.93
CA GLY A 3 -27.59 -8.63 4.71
C GLY A 3 -26.89 -8.20 3.42
N ALA A 4 -25.99 -7.21 3.48
CA ALA A 4 -25.21 -6.79 2.34
C ALA A 4 -24.06 -7.78 2.03
N LEU A 5 -23.47 -8.39 3.06
CA LEU A 5 -22.46 -9.43 2.90
C LEU A 5 -23.08 -10.69 2.27
N ILE A 6 -24.21 -11.15 2.79
CA ILE A 6 -24.93 -12.32 2.28
C ILE A 6 -25.33 -12.08 0.80
N GLY A 7 -25.89 -10.91 0.50
CA GLY A 7 -26.30 -10.55 -0.85
C GLY A 7 -25.17 -10.36 -1.85
N SER A 8 -23.94 -10.12 -1.39
CA SER A 8 -22.75 -9.98 -2.27
C SER A 8 -22.10 -11.31 -2.64
N GLY A 9 -22.42 -12.39 -1.94
CA GLY A 9 -21.74 -13.67 -2.07
C GLY A 9 -20.28 -13.68 -1.62
N GLN A 10 -19.80 -12.58 -1.01
CA GLN A 10 -18.43 -12.45 -0.53
C GLN A 10 -18.26 -13.17 0.82
N ARG A 11 -17.08 -13.73 1.03
CA ARG A 11 -16.65 -14.25 2.32
C ARG A 11 -15.76 -13.23 3.02
N LEU A 12 -15.93 -13.08 4.33
CA LEU A 12 -15.01 -12.34 5.17
C LEU A 12 -13.85 -13.26 5.58
N TRP A 13 -12.65 -12.80 5.31
CA TRP A 13 -11.44 -13.42 5.82
C TRP A 13 -10.89 -12.56 6.95
N ILE A 14 -10.38 -13.17 7.98
CA ILE A 14 -9.85 -12.47 9.17
C ILE A 14 -8.71 -11.48 8.82
N TYR A 15 -8.05 -11.69 7.69
CA TYR A 15 -6.93 -10.85 7.24
C TYR A 15 -7.32 -9.89 6.10
N ASP A 16 -8.60 -9.85 5.73
CA ASP A 16 -9.07 -8.91 4.70
C ASP A 16 -8.97 -7.46 5.16
N SER A 17 -8.76 -6.57 4.19
CA SER A 17 -8.87 -5.12 4.40
C SER A 17 -10.22 -4.61 3.88
N PRO A 18 -10.66 -3.41 4.30
CA PRO A 18 -11.84 -2.76 3.72
C PRO A 18 -11.77 -2.63 2.19
N VAL A 19 -10.57 -2.49 1.62
CA VAL A 19 -10.34 -2.37 0.18
C VAL A 19 -10.83 -3.60 -0.58
N SER A 20 -10.65 -4.80 -0.03
CA SER A 20 -11.12 -6.06 -0.63
C SER A 20 -12.65 -6.10 -0.83
N HIS A 21 -13.38 -5.29 -0.08
CA HIS A 21 -14.85 -5.27 -0.06
C HIS A 21 -15.47 -4.01 -0.69
N LYS A 22 -14.66 -3.14 -1.30
CA LYS A 22 -15.12 -1.85 -1.87
C LYS A 22 -16.13 -1.98 -3.01
N TYR A 23 -16.20 -3.12 -3.67
CA TYR A 23 -17.20 -3.42 -4.70
C TYR A 23 -18.35 -4.29 -4.19
N GLY A 24 -18.30 -4.74 -2.95
CA GLY A 24 -19.29 -5.57 -2.30
C GLY A 24 -20.07 -4.85 -1.20
N MET A 25 -19.89 -5.32 0.03
CA MET A 25 -20.61 -4.77 1.20
C MET A 25 -20.19 -3.34 1.58
N LEU A 26 -19.05 -2.86 1.08
CA LEU A 26 -18.53 -1.50 1.28
C LEU A 26 -18.62 -0.65 -0.01
N LYS A 27 -19.44 -1.06 -1.00
CA LYS A 27 -19.62 -0.26 -2.21
C LYS A 27 -20.20 1.13 -1.90
N PRO A 28 -19.93 2.14 -2.72
CA PRO A 28 -20.28 3.55 -2.42
C PRO A 28 -21.74 3.77 -2.02
N ALA A 29 -22.71 3.10 -2.66
CA ALA A 29 -24.12 3.21 -2.33
C ALA A 29 -24.44 2.70 -0.91
N LEU A 30 -23.81 1.61 -0.47
CA LEU A 30 -23.98 1.08 0.88
C LEU A 30 -23.25 1.93 1.92
N MET A 31 -22.06 2.42 1.62
CA MET A 31 -21.33 3.33 2.50
C MET A 31 -22.15 4.61 2.77
N ARG A 32 -22.76 5.23 1.73
CA ARG A 32 -23.68 6.34 1.94
C ARG A 32 -24.87 5.99 2.84
N ARG A 33 -25.44 4.80 2.65
CA ARG A 33 -26.55 4.31 3.50
C ARG A 33 -26.12 4.10 4.94
N TYR A 34 -24.95 3.51 5.18
CA TYR A 34 -24.43 3.32 6.55
C TYR A 34 -24.21 4.65 7.24
N ASN A 35 -23.58 5.62 6.57
CA ASN A 35 -23.39 6.94 7.12
C ASN A 35 -24.72 7.64 7.43
N HIS A 36 -25.69 7.59 6.52
CA HIS A 36 -27.02 8.15 6.77
C HIS A 36 -27.71 7.53 8.00
N LEU A 37 -27.59 6.22 8.20
CA LEU A 37 -28.14 5.56 9.40
C LEU A 37 -27.43 6.02 10.68
N PHE A 38 -26.12 6.21 10.65
CA PHE A 38 -25.38 6.77 11.78
C PHE A 38 -25.75 8.23 12.03
N ASP A 39 -25.94 9.04 11.00
CA ASP A 39 -26.39 10.44 11.13
C ASP A 39 -27.76 10.53 11.82
N LEU A 40 -28.71 9.66 11.43
CA LEU A 40 -30.00 9.56 12.07
C LEU A 40 -29.90 9.11 13.53
N ALA A 41 -29.06 8.13 13.82
CA ALA A 41 -28.84 7.62 15.18
C ALA A 41 -28.19 8.68 16.08
N GLU A 42 -27.14 9.36 15.61
CA GLU A 42 -26.49 10.47 16.35
C GLU A 42 -27.47 11.60 16.63
N LYS A 43 -28.31 11.96 15.64
CA LYS A 43 -29.37 12.97 15.81
C LYS A 43 -30.41 12.54 16.83
N ALA A 44 -30.83 11.28 16.83
CA ALA A 44 -31.86 10.76 17.74
C ALA A 44 -31.41 10.82 19.21
N VAL A 45 -30.09 10.68 19.49
CA VAL A 45 -29.55 10.65 20.84
C VAL A 45 -28.72 11.89 21.16
N ALA A 46 -28.85 12.99 20.39
CA ALA A 46 -28.02 14.18 20.52
C ALA A 46 -28.09 14.83 21.92
N ALA A 47 -29.24 14.73 22.60
CA ALA A 47 -29.44 15.25 23.97
C ALA A 47 -28.92 14.29 25.07
N GLU A 48 -28.42 13.11 24.72
CA GLU A 48 -28.01 12.06 25.64
C GLU A 48 -26.53 11.71 25.43
N PRO A 49 -25.58 12.41 26.09
CA PRO A 49 -24.15 12.33 25.79
C PRO A 49 -23.58 10.90 25.80
N ASP A 50 -23.99 10.07 26.74
CA ASP A 50 -23.50 8.71 26.86
C ASP A 50 -23.96 7.80 25.70
N PHE A 51 -25.18 7.98 25.23
CA PHE A 51 -25.68 7.25 24.06
C PHE A 51 -25.04 7.78 22.79
N LEU A 52 -24.87 9.10 22.66
CA LEU A 52 -24.18 9.71 21.54
C LEU A 52 -22.77 9.16 21.38
N LYS A 53 -21.99 9.09 22.48
CA LYS A 53 -20.65 8.49 22.48
C LYS A 53 -20.65 7.05 22.04
N ARG A 54 -21.62 6.25 22.44
CA ARG A 54 -21.74 4.83 22.02
C ARG A 54 -22.00 4.72 20.52
N VAL A 55 -22.89 5.56 19.97
CA VAL A 55 -23.18 5.59 18.53
C VAL A 55 -21.94 6.02 17.74
N GLN A 56 -21.24 7.06 18.16
CA GLN A 56 -20.02 7.55 17.54
C GLN A 56 -18.91 6.50 17.57
N ARG A 57 -18.74 5.79 18.70
CA ARG A 57 -17.80 4.68 18.79
C ARG A 57 -18.15 3.54 17.85
N ALA A 58 -19.43 3.20 17.72
CA ALA A 58 -19.90 2.16 16.79
C ALA A 58 -19.72 2.55 15.32
N ARG A 59 -19.58 3.85 15.00
CA ARG A 59 -19.33 4.36 13.65
C ARG A 59 -17.85 4.25 13.21
N LEU A 60 -16.90 4.09 14.14
CA LEU A 60 -15.47 4.04 13.84
C LEU A 60 -15.08 3.05 12.73
N PRO A 61 -15.61 1.80 12.67
CA PRO A 61 -15.30 0.88 11.58
C PRO A 61 -15.71 1.40 10.18
N ILE A 62 -16.78 2.18 10.10
CA ILE A 62 -17.22 2.78 8.84
C ILE A 62 -16.28 3.92 8.45
N GLN A 63 -15.89 4.78 9.39
CA GLN A 63 -14.93 5.87 9.16
C GLN A 63 -13.56 5.33 8.73
N TYR A 64 -13.06 4.27 9.39
CA TYR A 64 -11.84 3.58 8.99
C TYR A 64 -11.96 3.01 7.57
N SER A 65 -13.09 2.36 7.25
CA SER A 65 -13.32 1.80 5.91
C SER A 65 -13.38 2.88 4.83
N GLU A 66 -13.93 4.06 5.12
CA GLU A 66 -13.92 5.19 4.18
C GLU A 66 -12.51 5.67 3.88
N LEU A 67 -11.67 5.80 4.91
CA LEU A 67 -10.27 6.20 4.76
C LEU A 67 -9.48 5.16 3.94
N GLU A 68 -9.64 3.88 4.26
CA GLU A 68 -8.97 2.79 3.53
C GLU A 68 -9.37 2.73 2.06
N ILE A 69 -10.65 2.94 1.74
CA ILE A 69 -11.11 2.98 0.35
C ILE A 69 -10.58 4.23 -0.33
N ALA A 70 -10.66 5.40 0.32
CA ALA A 70 -10.21 6.67 -0.25
C ALA A 70 -8.72 6.67 -0.62
N ARG A 71 -7.86 5.97 0.14
CA ARG A 71 -6.43 5.88 -0.21
C ARG A 71 -6.17 5.16 -1.53
N THR A 72 -7.10 4.33 -1.99
CA THR A 72 -7.00 3.56 -3.24
C THR A 72 -7.66 4.23 -4.44
N GLU A 73 -8.17 5.45 -4.28
CA GLU A 73 -8.74 6.22 -5.38
C GLU A 73 -7.64 7.03 -6.08
N THR A 74 -7.68 7.04 -7.42
CA THR A 74 -6.70 7.78 -8.24
C THR A 74 -6.92 9.30 -8.17
N GLU A 75 -8.18 9.72 -8.02
CA GLU A 75 -8.54 11.12 -7.80
C GLU A 75 -9.02 11.29 -6.36
N LYS A 76 -8.30 12.09 -5.58
CA LYS A 76 -8.54 12.27 -4.15
C LYS A 76 -8.97 13.70 -3.84
N ASP A 77 -10.11 13.86 -3.17
CA ASP A 77 -10.43 15.09 -2.48
C ASP A 77 -9.67 15.15 -1.14
N LEU A 78 -8.45 15.71 -1.20
CA LEU A 78 -7.57 15.79 -0.03
C LEU A 78 -8.16 16.61 1.12
N VAL A 79 -9.05 17.59 0.83
CA VAL A 79 -9.70 18.41 1.85
C VAL A 79 -10.73 17.57 2.61
N ASP A 80 -11.55 16.80 1.90
CA ASP A 80 -12.55 15.90 2.50
C ASP A 80 -11.86 14.77 3.29
N ILE A 81 -10.84 14.15 2.69
CA ILE A 81 -10.07 13.09 3.33
C ILE A 81 -9.43 13.59 4.63
N ASN A 82 -8.84 14.80 4.62
CA ASN A 82 -8.19 15.36 5.80
C ASN A 82 -9.20 15.58 6.95
N LYS A 83 -10.39 16.13 6.64
CA LYS A 83 -11.46 16.28 7.63
C LYS A 83 -11.90 14.95 8.23
N LYS A 84 -12.06 13.93 7.41
CA LYS A 84 -12.42 12.57 7.85
C LYS A 84 -11.33 11.95 8.73
N LEU A 85 -10.07 12.15 8.36
CA LEU A 85 -8.92 11.65 9.10
C LEU A 85 -8.79 12.34 10.47
N ASP A 86 -8.96 13.67 10.51
CA ASP A 86 -8.94 14.44 11.76
C ASP A 86 -10.05 13.99 12.71
N LEU A 87 -11.28 13.85 12.21
CA LEU A 87 -12.41 13.34 12.98
C LEU A 87 -12.20 11.91 13.49
N PHE A 88 -11.64 11.05 12.66
CA PHE A 88 -11.33 9.67 13.05
C PHE A 88 -10.26 9.65 14.15
N GLU A 89 -9.19 10.43 14.01
CA GLU A 89 -8.12 10.53 15.00
C GLU A 89 -8.62 11.09 16.35
N GLU A 90 -9.44 12.12 16.32
CA GLU A 90 -10.09 12.68 17.51
C GLU A 90 -10.89 11.61 18.26
N ARG A 91 -11.74 10.89 17.53
CA ARG A 91 -12.62 9.86 18.12
C ARG A 91 -11.84 8.66 18.66
N VAL A 92 -10.83 8.16 17.96
CA VAL A 92 -10.02 7.04 18.47
C VAL A 92 -9.25 7.40 19.74
N LYS A 93 -8.82 8.67 19.87
CA LYS A 93 -8.21 9.20 21.11
C LYS A 93 -9.23 9.34 22.21
N GLU A 94 -10.39 9.95 21.94
CA GLU A 94 -11.47 10.14 22.92
C GLU A 94 -11.95 8.80 23.48
N PHE A 95 -12.15 7.82 22.61
CA PHE A 95 -12.65 6.49 23.00
C PHE A 95 -11.56 5.52 23.43
N GLN A 96 -10.30 5.98 23.48
CA GLN A 96 -9.15 5.19 23.89
C GLN A 96 -9.08 3.83 23.14
N VAL A 97 -9.26 3.87 21.83
CA VAL A 97 -9.20 2.66 20.99
C VAL A 97 -7.76 2.17 20.95
N PRO A 98 -7.44 0.99 21.49
CA PRO A 98 -6.05 0.55 21.63
C PRO A 98 -5.44 0.09 20.31
N THR A 99 -6.23 -0.59 19.48
CA THR A 99 -5.75 -1.20 18.23
C THR A 99 -6.83 -1.19 17.17
N LEU A 100 -6.42 -1.17 15.89
CA LEU A 100 -7.31 -1.29 14.73
C LEU A 100 -7.65 -2.74 14.40
N ASN A 101 -6.75 -3.67 14.73
CA ASN A 101 -6.87 -5.07 14.39
C ASN A 101 -6.07 -5.95 15.35
N GLU A 102 -6.12 -7.28 15.15
CA GLU A 102 -5.41 -8.28 15.94
C GLU A 102 -3.88 -8.13 15.92
N ARG A 103 -3.33 -7.44 14.92
CA ARG A 103 -1.88 -7.21 14.78
C ARG A 103 -1.40 -6.01 15.59
N SER A 104 -2.22 -5.49 16.48
CA SER A 104 -1.90 -4.36 17.38
C SER A 104 -1.53 -3.07 16.66
N ASN A 105 -2.04 -2.84 15.44
CA ASN A 105 -1.83 -1.56 14.74
C ASN A 105 -2.51 -0.42 15.50
N SER A 106 -1.72 0.55 15.93
CA SER A 106 -2.19 1.75 16.63
C SER A 106 -3.03 2.63 15.68
N PRO A 107 -4.25 3.05 16.09
CA PRO A 107 -5.06 3.98 15.30
C PRO A 107 -4.38 5.34 15.08
N VAL A 108 -3.61 5.81 16.05
CA VAL A 108 -2.88 7.08 15.97
C VAL A 108 -1.72 6.98 14.99
N ASP A 109 -0.96 5.89 15.05
CA ASP A 109 0.13 5.64 14.08
C ASP A 109 -0.41 5.44 12.67
N TYR A 110 -1.59 4.84 12.52
CA TYR A 110 -2.30 4.77 11.25
C TYR A 110 -2.60 6.16 10.69
N CYS A 111 -3.14 7.07 11.51
CA CYS A 111 -3.43 8.44 11.07
C CYS A 111 -2.15 9.20 10.67
N LYS A 112 -1.06 9.01 11.41
CA LYS A 112 0.25 9.56 11.07
C LYS A 112 0.74 9.03 9.73
N LEU A 113 0.76 7.69 9.56
CA LEU A 113 1.14 7.03 8.32
C LEU A 113 0.29 7.50 7.14
N TYR A 114 -1.03 7.68 7.36
CA TYR A 114 -1.94 8.15 6.33
C TYR A 114 -1.53 9.51 5.80
N ARG A 115 -1.21 10.48 6.69
CA ARG A 115 -0.75 11.81 6.30
C ARG A 115 0.62 11.79 5.60
N GLU A 116 1.53 10.96 6.07
CA GLU A 116 2.89 10.90 5.54
C GLU A 116 2.98 10.17 4.19
N ARG A 117 2.13 9.14 3.98
CA ARG A 117 2.29 8.21 2.86
C ARG A 117 1.18 8.31 1.82
N TYR A 118 -0.08 8.50 2.22
CA TYR A 118 -1.23 8.44 1.29
C TYR A 118 -1.78 9.82 0.89
N MET A 119 -1.56 10.85 1.72
CA MET A 119 -1.99 12.21 1.42
C MET A 119 -1.09 12.94 0.42
N PRO A 120 0.25 12.81 0.43
CA PRO A 120 1.06 13.55 -0.52
C PRO A 120 0.66 13.17 -1.95
N GLN A 121 0.21 14.17 -2.72
CA GLN A 121 0.24 14.06 -4.17
C GLN A 121 1.70 14.14 -4.59
N LYS A 122 2.34 12.99 -4.72
CA LYS A 122 3.63 12.97 -5.39
C LYS A 122 3.40 13.41 -6.83
N GLU A 123 4.32 14.22 -7.37
CA GLU A 123 4.34 14.58 -8.78
C GLU A 123 4.09 13.31 -9.61
N LYS A 124 3.27 13.44 -10.65
CA LYS A 124 2.86 12.30 -11.47
C LYS A 124 4.10 11.56 -11.96
N SER A 125 4.23 10.30 -11.58
CA SER A 125 5.25 9.40 -12.11
C SER A 125 5.10 9.28 -13.62
N LEU A 126 6.21 9.36 -14.36
CA LEU A 126 6.23 9.08 -15.80
C LEU A 126 5.88 7.62 -16.10
N ALA A 127 5.96 6.75 -15.09
CA ALA A 127 5.58 5.33 -15.16
C ALA A 127 4.08 5.08 -14.93
N LEU A 128 3.29 6.09 -14.53
CA LEU A 128 1.88 5.91 -14.23
C LEU A 128 1.12 5.29 -15.42
N GLY A 129 0.53 4.10 -15.20
CA GLY A 129 -0.18 3.34 -16.22
C GLY A 129 0.72 2.72 -17.30
N ALA A 130 2.03 2.76 -17.15
CA ALA A 130 2.98 2.14 -18.07
C ALA A 130 2.82 0.62 -18.14
N LYS A 131 3.29 0.02 -19.21
CA LYS A 131 3.29 -1.45 -19.36
C LYS A 131 4.45 -2.04 -18.57
N VAL A 132 4.14 -3.00 -17.69
CA VAL A 132 5.14 -3.77 -16.95
C VAL A 132 5.27 -5.17 -17.56
N THR A 133 6.51 -5.60 -17.82
CA THR A 133 6.86 -6.95 -18.25
C THR A 133 7.74 -7.59 -17.19
N TYR A 134 7.25 -8.65 -16.57
CA TYR A 134 8.01 -9.40 -15.58
C TYR A 134 8.99 -10.36 -16.27
N LEU A 135 10.28 -10.24 -15.96
CA LEU A 135 11.34 -11.18 -16.37
C LEU A 135 11.46 -12.31 -15.34
N ILE A 136 11.32 -11.98 -14.06
CA ILE A 136 11.12 -12.91 -12.95
C ILE A 136 9.79 -12.53 -12.32
N PRO A 137 8.72 -13.32 -12.53
CA PRO A 137 7.38 -12.96 -12.11
C PRO A 137 7.23 -13.03 -10.59
N PRO A 138 6.30 -12.23 -10.01
CA PRO A 138 5.96 -12.32 -8.61
C PRO A 138 5.30 -13.66 -8.28
N THR A 139 5.33 -14.03 -7.01
CA THR A 139 4.64 -15.21 -6.50
C THR A 139 3.13 -14.97 -6.51
N GLY A 140 2.37 -15.85 -7.15
CA GLY A 140 0.94 -15.66 -7.43
C GLY A 140 0.05 -15.42 -6.22
N LYS A 141 0.51 -15.75 -5.00
CA LYS A 141 -0.21 -15.52 -3.75
C LYS A 141 -0.41 -14.02 -3.45
N TYR A 142 0.58 -13.18 -3.78
CA TYR A 142 0.54 -11.74 -3.56
C TYR A 142 0.93 -11.02 -4.86
N ALA A 143 0.02 -11.05 -5.82
CA ALA A 143 0.18 -10.42 -7.12
C ALA A 143 -0.55 -9.08 -7.21
N ALA A 144 -0.86 -8.47 -6.06
CA ALA A 144 -1.67 -7.27 -5.91
C ALA A 144 -3.05 -7.32 -6.58
N LEU A 145 -3.70 -6.18 -6.70
CA LEU A 145 -5.06 -6.06 -7.26
C LEU A 145 -5.08 -5.93 -8.79
N GLY A 146 -3.96 -6.16 -9.48
CA GLY A 146 -3.93 -6.07 -10.93
C GLY A 146 -2.53 -6.14 -11.55
N LYS A 147 -2.48 -6.22 -12.89
CA LYS A 147 -1.24 -6.40 -13.65
C LYS A 147 -0.26 -5.22 -13.60
N ASN A 148 -0.73 -4.03 -13.25
CA ASN A 148 0.04 -2.79 -13.27
C ASN A 148 0.23 -2.17 -11.88
N ALA A 149 0.09 -2.95 -10.81
CA ALA A 149 0.18 -2.45 -9.45
C ALA A 149 1.53 -1.78 -9.10
N LEU A 150 2.60 -2.07 -9.87
CA LEU A 150 3.89 -1.35 -9.72
C LEU A 150 3.88 0.08 -10.26
N VAL A 151 2.82 0.48 -11.00
CA VAL A 151 2.76 1.76 -11.73
C VAL A 151 1.34 2.35 -11.70
N ASP A 152 0.54 2.04 -10.71
CA ASP A 152 -0.83 2.52 -10.57
C ASP A 152 -0.96 3.82 -9.73
N GLY A 153 0.14 4.26 -9.13
CA GLY A 153 0.21 5.47 -8.31
C GLY A 153 -0.33 5.29 -6.89
N LEU A 154 -0.57 4.05 -6.47
CA LEU A 154 -1.16 3.73 -5.16
C LEU A 154 -0.12 3.11 -4.22
N PHE A 155 0.09 3.73 -3.07
CA PHE A 155 0.99 3.20 -2.06
C PHE A 155 0.30 2.18 -1.15
N GLY A 156 0.94 1.02 -0.97
CA GLY A 156 0.55 0.01 0.00
C GLY A 156 0.74 0.49 1.44
N GLY A 157 -0.04 -0.08 2.34
CA GLY A 157 0.02 0.19 3.77
C GLY A 157 0.85 -0.81 4.55
N ALA A 158 0.71 -0.74 5.87
CA ALA A 158 1.29 -1.73 6.78
C ALA A 158 0.66 -3.13 6.62
N THR A 159 -0.42 -3.24 5.88
CA THR A 159 -1.08 -4.51 5.54
C THR A 159 -0.60 -4.97 4.18
N PHE A 160 0.12 -6.08 4.12
CA PHE A 160 0.73 -6.59 2.89
C PHE A 160 -0.24 -7.35 1.96
N VAL A 161 -1.50 -7.45 2.31
CA VAL A 161 -2.52 -8.17 1.53
C VAL A 161 -3.12 -7.36 0.38
N ASP A 162 -2.90 -6.07 0.36
CA ASP A 162 -3.36 -5.17 -0.69
C ASP A 162 -2.23 -4.26 -1.19
N SER A 163 -2.30 -3.84 -2.44
CA SER A 163 -1.37 -2.90 -3.10
C SER A 163 0.12 -3.33 -3.12
N TRP A 164 0.46 -4.51 -2.61
CA TRP A 164 1.81 -5.04 -2.58
C TRP A 164 1.97 -6.24 -3.51
N ILE A 165 3.07 -6.29 -4.23
CA ILE A 165 3.48 -7.43 -5.04
C ILE A 165 4.65 -8.12 -4.34
N GLY A 166 4.55 -9.45 -4.14
CA GLY A 166 5.52 -10.23 -3.37
C GLY A 166 6.26 -11.29 -4.20
N TRP A 167 7.53 -11.45 -3.89
CA TRP A 167 8.39 -12.54 -4.37
C TRP A 167 8.86 -13.37 -3.18
N GLU A 168 8.63 -14.70 -3.25
CA GLU A 168 8.98 -15.65 -2.18
C GLU A 168 10.19 -16.46 -2.57
N GLY A 169 11.24 -16.45 -1.76
CA GLY A 169 12.41 -17.31 -1.91
C GLY A 169 13.20 -17.11 -3.20
N THR A 170 13.03 -16.00 -3.90
CA THR A 170 13.60 -15.75 -5.22
C THR A 170 14.02 -14.30 -5.41
N ASP A 171 14.70 -14.03 -6.51
CA ASP A 171 14.93 -12.67 -7.01
C ASP A 171 13.70 -12.17 -7.79
N GLY A 172 13.65 -10.87 -8.04
CA GLY A 172 12.65 -10.23 -8.87
C GLY A 172 13.29 -9.46 -10.02
N ALA A 173 12.64 -9.43 -11.17
CA ALA A 173 13.10 -8.60 -12.30
C ALA A 173 11.92 -8.22 -13.19
N PHE A 174 11.87 -6.96 -13.60
CA PHE A 174 10.83 -6.46 -14.49
C PHE A 174 11.31 -5.27 -15.32
N VAL A 175 10.61 -5.01 -16.39
CA VAL A 175 10.83 -3.87 -17.30
C VAL A 175 9.57 -3.03 -17.35
N ILE A 176 9.74 -1.72 -17.25
CA ILE A 176 8.71 -0.70 -17.43
C ILE A 176 8.91 -0.07 -18.79
N ASP A 177 7.91 -0.15 -19.69
CA ASP A 177 7.87 0.52 -20.98
C ASP A 177 7.08 1.82 -20.85
N LEU A 178 7.77 2.95 -20.95
CA LEU A 178 7.19 4.30 -20.86
C LEU A 178 6.35 4.68 -22.11
N GLY A 179 6.24 3.78 -23.09
CA GLY A 179 5.51 3.96 -24.34
C GLY A 179 6.31 4.69 -25.41
N GLU A 180 7.07 5.68 -25.02
CA GLU A 180 7.97 6.48 -25.86
C GLU A 180 9.24 6.85 -25.09
N ALA A 181 10.26 7.30 -25.81
CA ALA A 181 11.48 7.80 -25.17
C ALA A 181 11.18 9.12 -24.42
N LYS A 182 11.46 9.13 -23.12
CA LYS A 182 11.30 10.30 -22.21
C LYS A 182 12.62 10.64 -21.55
N GLU A 183 12.76 11.89 -21.14
CA GLU A 183 13.85 12.33 -20.28
C GLU A 183 13.47 12.01 -18.84
N ILE A 184 14.32 11.25 -18.14
CA ILE A 184 14.13 10.86 -16.76
C ILE A 184 15.34 11.30 -15.92
N HIS A 185 15.10 11.66 -14.68
CA HIS A 185 16.13 12.06 -13.71
C HIS A 185 16.26 11.07 -12.55
N SER A 186 15.20 10.33 -12.25
CA SER A 186 15.23 9.37 -11.16
C SER A 186 14.29 8.19 -11.39
N VAL A 187 14.65 7.08 -10.76
CA VAL A 187 13.78 5.93 -10.53
C VAL A 187 13.82 5.56 -9.07
N GLU A 188 12.65 5.33 -8.45
CA GLU A 188 12.52 4.92 -7.06
C GLU A 188 11.60 3.72 -6.98
N THR A 189 12.03 2.68 -6.26
CA THR A 189 11.23 1.48 -5.98
C THR A 189 10.97 1.41 -4.48
N ASP A 190 9.71 1.28 -4.08
CA ASP A 190 9.31 1.29 -2.67
C ASP A 190 9.12 -0.14 -2.13
N PHE A 191 9.73 -0.43 -0.98
CA PHE A 191 9.79 -1.75 -0.35
C PHE A 191 9.16 -1.75 1.04
N LEU A 192 8.53 -2.88 1.39
CA LEU A 192 8.00 -3.17 2.72
C LEU A 192 8.98 -4.06 3.50
N HIS A 193 9.14 -3.77 4.79
CA HIS A 193 9.74 -4.66 5.78
C HIS A 193 8.73 -4.96 6.89
N GLN A 194 8.47 -6.25 7.13
CA GLN A 194 7.62 -6.72 8.22
C GLN A 194 8.09 -8.10 8.67
N ILE A 195 8.98 -8.12 9.64
CA ILE A 195 9.67 -9.34 10.09
C ILE A 195 8.70 -10.44 10.52
N GLY A 196 7.62 -10.08 11.23
CA GLY A 196 6.58 -11.01 11.68
C GLY A 196 5.81 -11.71 10.57
N ALA A 197 5.91 -11.22 9.34
CA ALA A 197 5.32 -11.82 8.14
C ALA A 197 6.40 -12.36 7.18
N TRP A 198 7.66 -12.44 7.61
CA TRP A 198 8.81 -12.92 6.86
C TRP A 198 9.16 -12.04 5.65
N ILE A 199 8.72 -10.78 5.69
CA ILE A 199 8.97 -9.79 4.65
C ILE A 199 10.22 -9.00 5.04
N LEU A 200 11.28 -9.14 4.25
CA LEU A 200 12.57 -8.51 4.47
C LEU A 200 12.85 -7.51 3.34
N PHE A 201 13.64 -6.47 3.63
CA PHE A 201 14.19 -5.67 2.54
C PHE A 201 15.09 -6.53 1.66
N PRO A 202 15.13 -6.30 0.33
CA PRO A 202 16.06 -7.01 -0.54
C PRO A 202 17.51 -6.65 -0.20
N LEU A 203 18.43 -7.48 -0.65
CA LEU A 203 19.87 -7.24 -0.47
C LEU A 203 20.40 -6.16 -1.40
N LYS A 204 19.84 -6.10 -2.62
CA LYS A 204 20.35 -5.23 -3.68
C LYS A 204 19.26 -4.90 -4.70
N VAL A 205 19.31 -3.68 -5.22
CA VAL A 205 18.51 -3.24 -6.37
C VAL A 205 19.44 -2.71 -7.45
N VAL A 206 19.22 -3.15 -8.69
CA VAL A 206 19.96 -2.69 -9.87
C VAL A 206 18.97 -2.03 -10.83
N TYR A 207 19.29 -0.82 -11.24
CA TYR A 207 18.56 -0.08 -12.27
C TYR A 207 19.37 -0.01 -13.56
N SER A 208 18.69 -0.26 -14.67
CA SER A 208 19.24 -0.13 -16.01
C SER A 208 18.19 0.50 -16.94
N TYR A 209 18.62 1.10 -18.01
CA TYR A 209 17.75 1.75 -18.99
C TYR A 209 18.12 1.38 -20.42
N ALA A 210 17.16 1.46 -21.36
CA ALA A 210 17.35 1.19 -22.78
C ALA A 210 16.40 2.02 -23.64
N GLU A 211 16.79 2.34 -24.87
CA GLU A 211 15.90 2.94 -25.85
C GLU A 211 15.15 1.88 -26.68
N ASP A 212 15.78 0.73 -26.95
CA ASP A 212 15.28 -0.34 -27.80
C ASP A 212 14.64 -1.52 -27.06
N GLY A 213 14.79 -1.60 -25.74
CA GLY A 213 14.29 -2.69 -24.90
C GLY A 213 15.15 -3.95 -24.93
N GLU A 214 16.30 -3.93 -25.60
CA GLU A 214 17.21 -5.08 -25.74
C GLU A 214 18.59 -4.78 -25.14
N HIS A 215 19.17 -3.61 -25.46
CA HIS A 215 20.51 -3.23 -25.05
C HIS A 215 20.47 -2.29 -23.84
N TYR A 216 20.51 -2.87 -22.64
CA TYR A 216 20.41 -2.13 -21.39
C TYR A 216 21.76 -1.57 -20.93
N THR A 217 21.77 -0.27 -20.68
CA THR A 217 22.86 0.42 -20.01
C THR A 217 22.65 0.36 -18.50
N HIS A 218 23.66 -0.08 -17.75
CA HIS A 218 23.62 -0.04 -16.29
C HIS A 218 23.59 1.41 -15.81
N TRP A 219 22.66 1.71 -14.89
CA TRP A 219 22.54 3.04 -14.27
C TRP A 219 23.12 3.05 -12.86
N LYS A 220 22.57 2.22 -11.98
CA LYS A 220 22.94 2.23 -10.56
C LYS A 220 22.74 0.86 -9.95
N THR A 221 23.67 0.50 -9.07
CA THR A 221 23.52 -0.61 -8.12
C THR A 221 23.46 -0.04 -6.71
N ILE A 222 22.46 -0.47 -5.93
CA ILE A 222 22.25 -0.01 -4.56
C ILE A 222 22.15 -1.25 -3.67
N ASP A 223 23.14 -1.44 -2.80
CA ASP A 223 23.11 -2.46 -1.75
C ASP A 223 22.33 -1.92 -0.54
N LEU A 224 21.47 -2.75 0.04
CA LEU A 224 20.68 -2.36 1.20
C LEU A 224 21.25 -2.99 2.46
N PRO A 225 21.38 -2.21 3.54
CA PRO A 225 21.76 -2.75 4.83
C PRO A 225 20.67 -3.67 5.37
N GLU A 226 21.09 -4.71 6.07
CA GLU A 226 20.19 -5.62 6.78
C GLU A 226 19.35 -4.83 7.82
N GLU A 227 18.06 -5.12 7.89
CA GLU A 227 17.14 -4.54 8.85
C GLU A 227 16.62 -5.64 9.77
N ARG A 228 16.72 -5.43 11.11
CA ARG A 228 16.35 -6.44 12.12
C ARG A 228 15.24 -5.95 13.07
N THR A 229 14.69 -4.76 12.84
CA THR A 229 13.63 -4.26 13.71
C THR A 229 12.33 -5.05 13.55
N GLY A 230 11.61 -5.22 14.66
CA GLY A 230 10.24 -5.77 14.63
C GLY A 230 9.19 -4.79 14.11
N GLU A 231 9.56 -3.52 13.92
CA GLU A 231 8.65 -2.50 13.41
C GLU A 231 8.42 -2.66 11.90
N VAL A 232 7.21 -2.33 11.46
CA VAL A 232 6.90 -2.23 10.03
C VAL A 232 7.61 -1.00 9.47
N LYS A 233 8.39 -1.19 8.39
CA LYS A 233 9.10 -0.10 7.71
C LYS A 233 8.83 -0.09 6.23
N PHE A 234 8.90 1.11 5.67
CA PHE A 234 8.87 1.36 4.23
C PHE A 234 10.20 1.97 3.81
N ARG A 235 10.70 1.61 2.64
CA ARG A 235 11.97 2.14 2.13
C ARG A 235 11.91 2.35 0.64
N GLY A 236 11.93 3.62 0.21
CA GLY A 236 12.21 3.98 -1.17
C GLY A 236 13.70 3.78 -1.47
N VAL A 237 14.00 2.99 -2.49
CA VAL A 237 15.34 2.82 -3.04
C VAL A 237 15.42 3.60 -4.34
N LYS A 238 16.33 4.59 -4.42
CA LYS A 238 16.31 5.59 -5.47
C LYS A 238 17.66 5.69 -6.21
N ALA A 239 17.62 5.64 -7.54
CA ALA A 239 18.70 6.09 -8.39
C ALA A 239 18.36 7.48 -8.94
N GLU A 240 19.34 8.36 -8.95
CA GLU A 240 19.23 9.74 -9.47
C GLU A 240 20.38 10.05 -10.42
N SER A 241 20.11 10.91 -11.40
CA SER A 241 21.08 11.50 -12.30
C SER A 241 20.93 13.02 -12.30
N ALA A 242 22.05 13.75 -12.26
CA ALA A 242 22.07 15.20 -12.38
C ALA A 242 21.63 15.65 -13.79
N GLU A 243 22.03 14.90 -14.80
CA GLU A 243 21.65 15.12 -16.19
C GLU A 243 20.49 14.20 -16.57
N PRO A 244 19.55 14.65 -17.42
CA PRO A 244 18.45 13.81 -17.88
C PRO A 244 18.97 12.61 -18.68
N ILE A 245 18.37 11.45 -18.45
CA ILE A 245 18.62 10.23 -19.21
C ILE A 245 17.45 10.04 -20.17
N LYS A 246 17.72 10.08 -21.47
CA LYS A 246 16.72 9.81 -22.48
C LYS A 246 16.55 8.29 -22.62
N THR A 247 15.36 7.79 -22.31
CA THR A 247 15.07 6.35 -22.34
C THR A 247 13.58 6.07 -22.53
N ARG A 248 13.27 4.90 -23.09
CA ARG A 248 11.90 4.36 -23.12
C ARG A 248 11.71 3.21 -22.13
N TYR A 249 12.72 2.43 -21.87
CA TYR A 249 12.62 1.24 -21.04
C TYR A 249 13.47 1.37 -19.78
N VAL A 250 12.87 1.11 -18.63
CA VAL A 250 13.58 1.05 -17.35
C VAL A 250 13.47 -0.39 -16.84
N LYS A 251 14.62 -1.03 -16.60
CA LYS A 251 14.71 -2.37 -16.02
C LYS A 251 15.10 -2.26 -14.56
N VAL A 252 14.38 -2.98 -13.71
CA VAL A 252 14.64 -3.12 -12.27
C VAL A 252 14.92 -4.58 -11.97
N GLU A 253 16.07 -4.84 -11.34
CA GLU A 253 16.48 -6.17 -10.90
C GLU A 253 16.70 -6.13 -9.39
N VAL A 254 16.05 -7.04 -8.67
CA VAL A 254 16.04 -7.08 -7.20
C VAL A 254 16.59 -8.40 -6.73
N THR A 255 17.65 -8.36 -5.92
CA THR A 255 18.19 -9.55 -5.26
C THR A 255 17.52 -9.72 -3.90
N GLY A 256 16.67 -10.73 -3.77
CA GLY A 256 16.00 -11.09 -2.52
C GLY A 256 16.91 -11.80 -1.53
N THR A 257 16.53 -11.76 -0.26
CA THR A 257 17.22 -12.52 0.80
C THR A 257 17.04 -14.03 0.62
N LYS A 258 15.98 -14.45 -0.07
CA LYS A 258 15.58 -15.84 -0.41
C LYS A 258 15.17 -16.68 0.79
N GLU A 259 16.00 -16.77 1.82
CA GLU A 259 15.71 -17.50 3.05
C GLU A 259 15.78 -16.57 4.26
N CYS A 260 14.98 -16.85 5.25
CA CYS A 260 15.06 -16.15 6.54
C CYS A 260 16.45 -16.39 7.16
N PRO A 261 17.16 -15.31 7.52
CA PRO A 261 18.53 -15.41 8.04
C PRO A 261 18.57 -16.03 9.43
N THR A 262 19.77 -16.38 9.88
CA THR A 262 20.01 -17.14 11.14
C THR A 262 19.48 -16.46 12.41
N TRP A 263 19.34 -15.15 12.40
CA TRP A 263 18.77 -14.38 13.51
C TRP A 263 17.24 -14.33 13.51
N HIS A 264 16.59 -14.76 12.43
CA HIS A 264 15.13 -14.72 12.28
C HIS A 264 14.52 -16.01 12.83
N TYR A 265 13.37 -15.92 13.51
CA TYR A 265 12.70 -17.10 14.09
C TYR A 265 12.24 -18.14 13.05
N GLY A 266 12.08 -17.74 11.78
CA GLY A 266 11.80 -18.62 10.65
C GLY A 266 13.04 -19.03 9.85
N VAL A 267 14.22 -19.12 10.49
CA VAL A 267 15.50 -19.43 9.83
C VAL A 267 15.42 -20.60 8.87
N GLY A 268 15.96 -20.43 7.67
CA GLY A 268 16.01 -21.45 6.61
C GLY A 268 14.70 -21.63 5.82
N HIS A 269 13.62 -20.98 6.21
CA HIS A 269 12.39 -20.95 5.41
C HIS A 269 12.42 -19.82 4.37
N PRO A 270 11.67 -19.94 3.25
CA PRO A 270 11.61 -18.90 2.24
C PRO A 270 11.18 -17.56 2.84
N SER A 271 11.94 -16.51 2.58
CA SER A 271 11.56 -15.14 2.92
C SER A 271 10.92 -14.44 1.73
N TRP A 272 10.28 -13.32 2.00
CA TRP A 272 9.64 -12.48 1.03
C TRP A 272 10.36 -11.15 0.90
N PHE A 273 10.30 -10.53 -0.29
CA PHE A 273 10.34 -9.10 -0.43
C PHE A 273 9.09 -8.60 -1.17
N PHE A 274 8.70 -7.36 -0.89
CA PHE A 274 7.49 -6.77 -1.43
C PHE A 274 7.77 -5.40 -2.03
N ILE A 275 7.16 -5.14 -3.20
CA ILE A 275 7.19 -3.86 -3.89
C ILE A 275 5.75 -3.42 -4.11
N ASP A 276 5.45 -2.11 -3.95
CA ASP A 276 4.14 -1.56 -4.30
C ASP A 276 4.19 -0.60 -5.49
N GLU A 277 5.18 0.29 -5.56
CA GLU A 277 5.19 1.34 -6.58
C GLU A 277 6.60 1.60 -7.10
N VAL A 278 6.68 1.90 -8.40
CA VAL A 278 7.90 2.40 -9.05
C VAL A 278 7.64 3.80 -9.60
N ILE A 279 8.35 4.77 -9.04
CA ILE A 279 8.22 6.18 -9.40
C ILE A 279 9.36 6.56 -10.33
N ILE A 280 9.04 7.08 -11.50
CA ILE A 280 10.00 7.59 -12.49
C ILE A 280 9.73 9.08 -12.71
N LYS A 281 10.77 9.91 -12.60
CA LYS A 281 10.68 11.35 -12.78
C LYS A 281 11.74 11.86 -13.74
#